data_d09a228e57e7a9a488057b0c75df22ae
#
_entry.id   d09a228e57e7a9a488057b0c75df22ae
#
_cell.length_a   1.000
_cell.length_b   1.000
_cell.length_c   1.000
_cell.angle_alpha   90.00
_cell.angle_beta   90.00
_cell.angle_gamma   90.00
#
_symmetry.space_group_name_H-M   'P 1'
#
loop_
_entity.id
_entity.type
_entity.pdbx_description
1 polymer ?
#
loop_
_entity_poly.entity_id
_entity_poly.type
_entity_poly.pdbx_seq_one_letter_code
_entity_poly.pdbx_strand_id
1 'polypeptide(L)'
;MKRRQLLITASLLPFTKFALASDFADYMKAQEEGVKALTTEFEAYQEAYLKEFASYKKDIEKEWDEARTSSPSTWVSYKDNKKSRTTLDYEQNTVEVAIRADEKPTPEIIKKEIEKAIKAPAAMAIKEDPVLSKVNSKPVPVGDVLMAGVALSTKVISDLIDKAKTTVDQDSKGEYVKVTVKLPEKAKSGRVSQFMPAVKKYSREFKVDPALVLAVMHTESHFNPLAQSHIPAFGLMQIVPNSAGKDVQRLIHKRDKAPSSSMLFNPDINIQHGCAYLHILNYRYLKAIKNKQSREHCCIAAYNTGAGNVARAFTGKTNVNTAAKIINRMSPDEVYRHLRKNLKYEEARNYVRKVNKYKPLYMA
;
A
#
# COMPACT_ATOMS: atom_id res chain seq x y z
N MET A 1 -13.69 -19.46 5.86
CA MET A 1 -12.64 -18.63 6.47
C MET A 1 -11.54 -19.53 7.01
N LYS A 2 -10.45 -19.72 6.30
CA LYS A 2 -9.33 -20.59 6.73
C LYS A 2 -8.13 -19.70 7.09
N ARG A 3 -7.69 -19.80 8.36
CA ARG A 3 -6.51 -19.10 8.91
C ARG A 3 -5.27 -19.40 8.08
N ARG A 4 -4.54 -18.34 7.68
CA ARG A 4 -3.19 -18.48 7.12
C ARG A 4 -2.24 -18.85 8.25
N GLN A 5 -1.74 -20.08 8.26
CA GLN A 5 -0.60 -20.47 9.10
C GLN A 5 0.69 -19.95 8.47
N LEU A 6 1.36 -19.04 9.16
CA LEU A 6 2.74 -18.62 8.85
C LEU A 6 3.69 -19.70 9.32
N LEU A 7 4.37 -20.37 8.39
CA LEU A 7 5.51 -21.21 8.69
C LEU A 7 6.76 -20.33 8.83
N ILE A 8 7.25 -20.20 10.06
CA ILE A 8 8.53 -19.59 10.41
C ILE A 8 9.62 -20.59 10.09
N THR A 9 10.44 -20.35 9.06
CA THR A 9 11.68 -21.09 8.83
C THR A 9 12.83 -20.31 9.45
N ALA A 10 13.36 -20.82 10.57
CA ALA A 10 14.60 -20.35 11.17
C ALA A 10 15.77 -20.73 10.26
N SER A 11 16.56 -19.74 9.79
CA SER A 11 17.82 -19.95 9.09
C SER A 11 18.98 -19.95 10.10
N LEU A 12 19.64 -21.07 10.22
CA LEU A 12 20.86 -21.26 10.99
C LEU A 12 22.05 -20.54 10.34
N LEU A 13 22.74 -19.70 11.10
CA LEU A 13 24.05 -19.11 10.78
C LEU A 13 25.17 -19.96 11.43
N PRO A 14 26.39 -20.01 10.86
CA PRO A 14 27.48 -20.82 11.40
C PRO A 14 28.04 -20.19 12.68
N PHE A 15 28.14 -21.01 13.73
CA PHE A 15 28.69 -20.68 15.04
C PHE A 15 30.22 -20.74 15.04
N THR A 16 30.85 -19.66 15.53
CA THR A 16 32.16 -19.76 16.21
C THR A 16 31.92 -20.03 17.69
N LYS A 17 32.64 -21.01 18.24
CA LYS A 17 32.53 -21.50 19.61
C LYS A 17 32.89 -20.40 20.62
N PHE A 18 32.06 -20.22 21.61
CA PHE A 18 32.19 -19.79 23.00
C PHE A 18 31.01 -18.89 23.41
N ALA A 19 29.97 -19.50 23.93
CA ALA A 19 29.06 -18.92 24.90
C ALA A 19 28.40 -20.04 25.68
N LEU A 20 28.30 -19.88 27.00
CA LEU A 20 27.71 -20.82 27.93
C LEU A 20 26.24 -21.11 27.56
N ALA A 21 25.80 -22.34 27.73
CA ALA A 21 24.46 -22.80 27.31
C ALA A 21 23.30 -21.99 27.95
N SER A 22 23.55 -21.32 29.09
CA SER A 22 22.59 -20.38 29.71
C SER A 22 22.37 -19.14 28.91
N ASP A 23 23.41 -18.51 28.36
CA ASP A 23 23.30 -17.26 27.60
C ASP A 23 22.56 -17.45 26.26
N PHE A 24 22.70 -18.65 25.66
CA PHE A 24 21.97 -18.99 24.44
C PHE A 24 20.49 -19.24 24.72
N ALA A 25 20.15 -19.93 25.80
CA ALA A 25 18.77 -20.15 26.19
C ALA A 25 18.07 -18.84 26.57
N ASP A 26 18.75 -17.95 27.28
CA ASP A 26 18.26 -16.62 27.63
C ASP A 26 18.13 -15.73 26.41
N TYR A 27 19.06 -15.79 25.44
CA TYR A 27 18.96 -15.12 24.16
C TYR A 27 17.74 -15.62 23.35
N MET A 28 17.54 -16.95 23.27
CA MET A 28 16.40 -17.54 22.57
C MET A 28 15.07 -17.17 23.23
N LYS A 29 15.02 -17.17 24.57
CA LYS A 29 13.86 -16.75 25.35
C LYS A 29 13.54 -15.28 25.14
N ALA A 30 14.53 -14.39 25.17
CA ALA A 30 14.38 -12.98 24.88
C ALA A 30 13.91 -12.73 23.41
N GLN A 31 14.39 -13.55 22.45
CA GLN A 31 13.93 -13.52 21.07
C GLN A 31 12.47 -13.98 20.95
N GLU A 32 12.08 -15.06 21.61
CA GLU A 32 10.69 -15.55 21.63
C GLU A 32 9.74 -14.57 22.31
N GLU A 33 10.13 -14.01 23.47
CA GLU A 33 9.37 -12.97 24.18
C GLU A 33 9.26 -11.69 23.35
N GLY A 34 10.34 -11.26 22.70
CA GLY A 34 10.35 -10.13 21.79
C GLY A 34 9.44 -10.33 20.57
N VAL A 35 9.48 -11.50 19.94
CA VAL A 35 8.59 -11.86 18.83
C VAL A 35 7.13 -11.91 19.30
N LYS A 36 6.87 -12.51 20.48
CA LYS A 36 5.52 -12.61 21.04
C LYS A 36 4.95 -11.24 21.41
N ALA A 37 5.73 -10.37 22.04
CA ALA A 37 5.31 -9.00 22.37
C ALA A 37 5.00 -8.17 21.11
N LEU A 38 5.80 -8.31 20.05
CA LEU A 38 5.62 -7.55 18.79
C LEU A 38 4.46 -8.08 17.95
N THR A 39 4.21 -9.39 17.98
CA THR A 39 3.02 -10.00 17.38
C THR A 39 1.79 -9.47 18.08
N THR A 40 1.83 -9.37 19.40
CA THR A 40 0.74 -8.84 20.25
C THR A 40 0.47 -7.35 19.98
N GLU A 41 1.51 -6.50 19.83
CA GLU A 41 1.34 -5.07 19.53
C GLU A 41 0.67 -4.87 18.16
N PHE A 42 1.08 -5.63 17.14
CA PHE A 42 0.51 -5.56 15.81
C PHE A 42 -0.91 -6.15 15.75
N GLU A 43 -1.15 -7.28 16.43
CA GLU A 43 -2.47 -7.89 16.55
C GLU A 43 -3.43 -6.97 17.29
N ALA A 44 -2.98 -6.32 18.37
CA ALA A 44 -3.76 -5.32 19.11
C ALA A 44 -4.08 -4.09 18.22
N TYR A 45 -3.11 -3.60 17.44
CA TYR A 45 -3.37 -2.52 16.47
C TYR A 45 -4.41 -2.95 15.42
N GLN A 46 -4.25 -4.16 14.86
CA GLN A 46 -5.17 -4.69 13.87
C GLN A 46 -6.58 -4.88 14.43
N GLU A 47 -6.69 -5.39 15.64
CA GLU A 47 -7.97 -5.56 16.31
C GLU A 47 -8.65 -4.21 16.60
N ALA A 48 -7.89 -3.25 17.16
CA ALA A 48 -8.37 -1.89 17.40
C ALA A 48 -8.82 -1.21 16.09
N TYR A 49 -8.02 -1.34 15.02
CA TYR A 49 -8.37 -0.81 13.72
C TYR A 49 -9.67 -1.42 13.17
N LEU A 50 -9.77 -2.74 13.17
CA LEU A 50 -10.97 -3.44 12.66
C LEU A 50 -12.22 -3.10 13.47
N LYS A 51 -12.09 -2.93 14.77
CA LYS A 51 -13.20 -2.50 15.67
C LYS A 51 -13.66 -1.08 15.34
N GLU A 52 -12.73 -0.11 15.28
CA GLU A 52 -13.05 1.27 14.95
C GLU A 52 -13.60 1.40 13.52
N PHE A 53 -13.05 0.65 12.59
CA PHE A 53 -13.51 0.61 11.21
C PHE A 53 -14.93 0.04 11.10
N ALA A 54 -15.23 -1.05 11.82
CA ALA A 54 -16.58 -1.63 11.85
C ALA A 54 -17.61 -0.68 12.46
N SER A 55 -17.22 0.04 13.53
CA SER A 55 -18.07 1.07 14.15
C SER A 55 -18.33 2.22 13.18
N TYR A 56 -17.26 2.72 12.54
CA TYR A 56 -17.35 3.81 11.58
C TYR A 56 -18.23 3.45 10.37
N LYS A 57 -18.08 2.20 9.87
CA LYS A 57 -18.91 1.69 8.77
C LYS A 57 -20.39 1.68 9.14
N LYS A 58 -20.75 1.21 10.34
CA LYS A 58 -22.13 1.23 10.83
C LYS A 58 -22.70 2.65 10.92
N ASP A 59 -21.87 3.62 11.32
CA ASP A 59 -22.31 5.02 11.37
C ASP A 59 -22.56 5.61 9.98
N ILE A 60 -21.76 5.21 8.97
CA ILE A 60 -22.00 5.61 7.57
C ILE A 60 -23.29 4.97 7.04
N GLU A 61 -23.57 3.71 7.38
CA GLU A 61 -24.74 2.96 6.91
C GLU A 61 -26.06 3.49 7.47
N LYS A 62 -26.04 4.38 8.49
CA LYS A 62 -27.22 5.12 8.91
C LYS A 62 -27.69 6.15 7.88
N GLU A 63 -26.73 6.76 7.17
CA GLU A 63 -26.96 7.84 6.21
C GLU A 63 -26.88 7.39 4.74
N TRP A 64 -26.23 6.25 4.42
CA TRP A 64 -26.00 5.74 3.08
C TRP A 64 -26.25 4.23 3.01
N ASP A 65 -26.82 3.74 1.89
CA ASP A 65 -27.02 2.29 1.70
C ASP A 65 -25.70 1.55 1.63
N GLU A 66 -24.67 2.18 1.07
CA GLU A 66 -23.33 1.62 0.97
C GLU A 66 -22.32 2.50 1.69
N ALA A 67 -21.67 1.93 2.70
CA ALA A 67 -20.54 2.59 3.35
C ALA A 67 -19.32 2.53 2.44
N ARG A 68 -19.08 3.58 1.66
CA ARG A 68 -17.81 3.73 0.95
C ARG A 68 -16.71 4.09 1.91
N THR A 69 -15.59 3.40 1.85
CA THR A 69 -14.44 3.60 2.72
C THR A 69 -13.17 3.71 1.90
N SER A 70 -12.12 4.28 2.48
CA SER A 70 -10.82 4.37 1.84
C SER A 70 -10.28 3.00 1.47
N SER A 71 -9.56 2.93 0.36
CA SER A 71 -8.92 1.73 -0.19
C SER A 71 -7.49 2.07 -0.63
N PRO A 72 -6.70 1.13 -1.14
CA PRO A 72 -5.40 1.49 -1.70
C PRO A 72 -5.45 2.57 -2.78
N SER A 73 -6.47 2.59 -3.64
CA SER A 73 -6.59 3.58 -4.73
C SER A 73 -7.60 4.70 -4.49
N THR A 74 -8.28 4.73 -3.34
CA THR A 74 -9.23 5.80 -3.01
C THR A 74 -9.03 6.33 -1.60
N TRP A 75 -9.23 7.63 -1.42
CA TRP A 75 -9.39 8.24 -0.11
C TRP A 75 -10.81 8.76 0.02
N VAL A 76 -11.49 8.41 1.12
CA VAL A 76 -12.88 8.78 1.38
C VAL A 76 -12.98 9.45 2.75
N SER A 77 -13.64 10.59 2.81
CA SER A 77 -13.95 11.29 4.05
C SER A 77 -15.42 11.67 4.14
N TYR A 78 -15.93 11.74 5.36
CA TYR A 78 -17.29 12.14 5.65
C TYR A 78 -17.32 13.31 6.62
N LYS A 79 -18.30 14.19 6.44
CA LYS A 79 -18.59 15.34 7.30
C LYS A 79 -20.09 15.46 7.57
N ASP A 80 -20.47 16.48 8.33
CA ASP A 80 -21.87 16.85 8.54
C ASP A 80 -22.68 15.62 9.01
N ASN A 81 -22.27 15.02 10.11
CA ASN A 81 -22.87 13.79 10.65
C ASN A 81 -22.96 12.64 9.62
N LYS A 82 -21.96 12.51 8.74
CA LYS A 82 -21.87 11.57 7.61
C LYS A 82 -22.75 11.90 6.40
N LYS A 83 -23.47 13.01 6.38
CA LYS A 83 -24.33 13.39 5.26
C LYS A 83 -23.58 13.97 4.05
N SER A 84 -22.34 14.39 4.24
CA SER A 84 -21.44 14.82 3.17
C SER A 84 -20.29 13.86 3.01
N ARG A 85 -20.04 13.37 1.80
CA ARG A 85 -18.96 12.45 1.43
C ARG A 85 -18.08 13.05 0.36
N THR A 86 -16.77 13.03 0.57
CA THR A 86 -15.77 13.38 -0.42
C THR A 86 -14.92 12.14 -0.75
N THR A 87 -14.75 11.87 -2.04
CA THR A 87 -13.92 10.75 -2.54
C THR A 87 -12.86 11.29 -3.48
N LEU A 88 -11.60 11.01 -3.22
CA LEU A 88 -10.50 11.20 -4.15
C LEU A 88 -10.10 9.82 -4.71
N ASP A 89 -10.35 9.61 -6.00
CA ASP A 89 -10.02 8.38 -6.72
C ASP A 89 -8.74 8.58 -7.52
N TYR A 90 -7.69 7.91 -7.11
CA TYR A 90 -6.34 8.01 -7.70
C TYR A 90 -6.23 7.25 -9.02
N GLU A 91 -6.98 6.15 -9.17
CA GLU A 91 -7.01 5.35 -10.40
C GLU A 91 -7.76 6.10 -11.49
N GLN A 92 -8.98 6.58 -11.17
CA GLN A 92 -9.80 7.34 -12.11
C GLN A 92 -9.36 8.80 -12.28
N ASN A 93 -8.50 9.29 -11.38
CA ASN A 93 -8.06 10.68 -11.33
C ASN A 93 -9.24 11.67 -11.19
N THR A 94 -10.14 11.40 -10.25
CA THR A 94 -11.35 12.19 -10.00
C THR A 94 -11.47 12.61 -8.55
N VAL A 95 -12.17 13.72 -8.32
CA VAL A 95 -12.73 14.12 -7.03
C VAL A 95 -14.24 14.08 -7.14
N GLU A 96 -14.89 13.35 -6.24
CA GLU A 96 -16.34 13.30 -6.11
C GLU A 96 -16.75 13.89 -4.77
N VAL A 97 -17.75 14.74 -4.76
CA VAL A 97 -18.46 15.19 -3.57
C VAL A 97 -19.92 14.78 -3.71
N ALA A 98 -20.44 14.11 -2.68
CA ALA A 98 -21.84 13.71 -2.60
C ALA A 98 -22.42 14.23 -1.27
N ILE A 99 -23.55 14.96 -1.32
CA ILE A 99 -24.19 15.59 -0.16
C ILE A 99 -25.67 15.20 -0.16
N ARG A 100 -26.20 14.78 0.98
CA ARG A 100 -27.63 14.49 1.17
C ARG A 100 -28.46 15.71 0.83
N ALA A 101 -29.61 15.51 0.18
CA ALA A 101 -30.47 16.60 -0.29
C ALA A 101 -31.09 17.41 0.87
N ASP A 102 -31.33 16.80 2.04
CA ASP A 102 -31.83 17.48 3.25
C ASP A 102 -30.82 18.47 3.85
N GLU A 103 -29.52 18.36 3.54
CA GLU A 103 -28.51 19.38 3.87
C GLU A 103 -28.53 20.60 2.93
N LYS A 104 -29.46 20.64 1.96
CA LYS A 104 -29.65 21.75 1.01
C LYS A 104 -28.34 22.20 0.36
N PRO A 105 -27.61 21.28 -0.33
CA PRO A 105 -26.32 21.59 -0.93
C PRO A 105 -26.43 22.70 -1.96
N THR A 106 -25.70 23.79 -1.73
CA THR A 106 -25.56 24.85 -2.73
C THR A 106 -24.33 24.65 -3.60
N PRO A 107 -24.27 25.23 -4.82
CA PRO A 107 -23.06 25.17 -5.64
C PRO A 107 -21.79 25.64 -4.91
N GLU A 108 -21.91 26.65 -4.04
CA GLU A 108 -20.82 27.23 -3.26
C GLU A 108 -20.29 26.22 -2.22
N ILE A 109 -21.17 25.48 -1.53
CA ILE A 109 -20.80 24.45 -0.57
C ILE A 109 -20.04 23.33 -1.29
N ILE A 110 -20.57 22.85 -2.40
CA ILE A 110 -19.94 21.78 -3.21
C ILE A 110 -18.58 22.23 -3.72
N LYS A 111 -18.49 23.46 -4.27
CA LYS A 111 -17.25 24.05 -4.75
C LYS A 111 -16.19 24.10 -3.66
N LYS A 112 -16.55 24.55 -2.47
CA LYS A 112 -15.65 24.64 -1.30
C LYS A 112 -15.12 23.26 -0.89
N GLU A 113 -15.97 22.23 -0.86
CA GLU A 113 -15.54 20.88 -0.48
C GLU A 113 -14.62 20.25 -1.55
N ILE A 114 -14.90 20.44 -2.84
CA ILE A 114 -14.02 20.00 -3.94
C ILE A 114 -12.66 20.72 -3.85
N GLU A 115 -12.68 22.05 -3.66
CA GLU A 115 -11.47 22.84 -3.53
C GLU A 115 -10.62 22.39 -2.32
N LYS A 116 -11.25 22.13 -1.18
CA LYS A 116 -10.59 21.60 0.01
C LYS A 116 -9.96 20.23 -0.27
N ALA A 117 -10.66 19.32 -0.92
CA ALA A 117 -10.15 18.00 -1.26
C ALA A 117 -8.93 18.05 -2.19
N ILE A 118 -8.97 18.91 -3.21
CA ILE A 118 -7.87 19.09 -4.17
C ILE A 118 -6.62 19.68 -3.49
N LYS A 119 -6.81 20.60 -2.54
CA LYS A 119 -5.73 21.30 -1.83
C LYS A 119 -5.27 20.57 -0.57
N ALA A 120 -5.94 19.48 -0.17
CA ALA A 120 -5.65 18.80 1.08
C ALA A 120 -4.23 18.23 1.13
N PRO A 121 -3.41 18.56 2.14
CA PRO A 121 -2.17 17.83 2.43
C PRO A 121 -2.49 16.50 3.13
N ALA A 122 -1.69 15.47 2.87
CA ALA A 122 -1.88 14.14 3.42
C ALA A 122 -1.89 14.12 4.97
N ALA A 123 -1.09 14.99 5.59
CA ALA A 123 -1.07 15.14 7.04
C ALA A 123 -2.43 15.53 7.64
N MET A 124 -3.15 16.45 6.98
CA MET A 124 -4.50 16.86 7.39
C MET A 124 -5.50 15.72 7.19
N ALA A 125 -5.40 15.00 6.05
CA ALA A 125 -6.28 13.89 5.75
C ALA A 125 -6.18 12.77 6.81
N ILE A 126 -4.97 12.42 7.29
CA ILE A 126 -4.79 11.46 8.39
C ILE A 126 -5.35 11.99 9.71
N LYS A 127 -5.09 13.25 10.03
CA LYS A 127 -5.56 13.86 11.28
C LYS A 127 -7.10 13.87 11.35
N GLU A 128 -7.75 14.07 10.22
CA GLU A 128 -9.21 14.11 10.11
C GLU A 128 -9.82 12.71 9.89
N ASP A 129 -9.03 11.67 9.63
CA ASP A 129 -9.53 10.30 9.43
C ASP A 129 -10.08 9.72 10.75
N PRO A 130 -11.36 9.33 10.81
CA PRO A 130 -12.02 8.93 12.05
C PRO A 130 -11.56 7.59 12.62
N VAL A 131 -10.88 6.77 11.82
CA VAL A 131 -10.32 5.49 12.26
C VAL A 131 -8.84 5.65 12.58
N LEU A 132 -8.05 6.22 11.66
CA LEU A 132 -6.60 6.37 11.83
C LEU A 132 -6.24 7.31 12.98
N SER A 133 -7.03 8.36 13.21
CA SER A 133 -6.82 9.30 14.32
C SER A 133 -6.99 8.65 15.70
N LYS A 134 -7.82 7.61 15.81
CA LYS A 134 -8.05 6.88 17.07
C LYS A 134 -7.03 5.77 17.33
N VAL A 135 -6.56 5.11 16.29
CA VAL A 135 -5.66 3.96 16.44
C VAL A 135 -4.17 4.33 16.39
N ASN A 136 -3.82 5.52 15.90
CA ASN A 136 -2.45 6.00 15.89
C ASN A 136 -2.18 6.84 17.15
N SER A 137 -1.39 6.33 18.08
CA SER A 137 -0.99 7.02 19.31
C SER A 137 -0.05 8.20 19.09
N LYS A 138 0.52 8.37 17.89
CA LYS A 138 1.47 9.43 17.54
C LYS A 138 1.08 10.08 16.21
N PRO A 139 1.38 11.39 16.02
CA PRO A 139 1.21 12.06 14.74
C PRO A 139 1.94 11.29 13.63
N VAL A 140 1.28 11.12 12.48
CA VAL A 140 1.87 10.47 11.31
C VAL A 140 2.65 11.51 10.52
N PRO A 141 3.98 11.40 10.40
CA PRO A 141 4.80 12.38 9.70
C PRO A 141 4.74 12.16 8.18
N VAL A 142 3.67 12.62 7.54
CA VAL A 142 3.46 12.46 6.07
C VAL A 142 4.12 13.59 5.26
N GLY A 143 4.68 14.62 5.91
CA GLY A 143 5.25 15.78 5.23
C GLY A 143 4.19 16.62 4.49
N ASP A 144 4.67 17.49 3.58
CA ASP A 144 3.82 18.42 2.80
C ASP A 144 3.29 17.79 1.50
N VAL A 145 3.08 16.48 1.49
CA VAL A 145 2.60 15.75 0.31
C VAL A 145 1.14 16.13 0.04
N LEU A 146 0.87 16.64 -1.17
CA LEU A 146 -0.48 16.97 -1.61
C LEU A 146 -1.23 15.71 -2.05
N MET A 147 -2.46 15.54 -1.58
CA MET A 147 -3.32 14.42 -1.96
C MET A 147 -3.57 14.36 -3.47
N ALA A 148 -3.87 15.48 -4.10
CA ALA A 148 -4.05 15.57 -5.55
C ALA A 148 -2.73 15.51 -6.35
N GLY A 149 -1.57 15.60 -5.68
CA GLY A 149 -0.24 15.54 -6.31
C GLY A 149 0.21 16.81 -7.00
N VAL A 150 -0.60 17.84 -7.06
CA VAL A 150 -0.29 19.12 -7.70
C VAL A 150 -1.08 20.25 -7.05
N ALA A 151 -0.42 21.40 -6.87
CA ALA A 151 -1.12 22.63 -6.52
C ALA A 151 -1.86 23.19 -7.74
N LEU A 152 -3.17 23.32 -7.65
CA LEU A 152 -4.01 23.95 -8.66
C LEU A 152 -4.45 25.33 -8.18
N SER A 153 -4.44 26.33 -9.07
CA SER A 153 -4.98 27.65 -8.74
C SER A 153 -6.50 27.60 -8.60
N THR A 154 -7.05 28.52 -7.82
CA THR A 154 -8.51 28.64 -7.61
C THR A 154 -9.26 28.79 -8.94
N LYS A 155 -8.70 29.53 -9.91
CA LYS A 155 -9.28 29.66 -11.25
C LYS A 155 -9.40 28.29 -11.96
N VAL A 156 -8.31 27.51 -11.99
CA VAL A 156 -8.31 26.16 -12.59
C VAL A 156 -9.32 25.25 -11.91
N ILE A 157 -9.40 25.30 -10.58
CA ILE A 157 -10.39 24.50 -9.83
C ILE A 157 -11.81 24.93 -10.18
N SER A 158 -12.09 26.26 -10.27
CA SER A 158 -13.40 26.77 -10.71
C SER A 158 -13.77 26.25 -12.10
N ASP A 159 -12.87 26.39 -13.07
CA ASP A 159 -13.10 25.93 -14.46
C ASP A 159 -13.34 24.39 -14.52
N LEU A 160 -12.73 23.61 -13.64
CA LEU A 160 -12.97 22.17 -13.55
C LEU A 160 -14.36 21.86 -12.97
N ILE A 161 -14.79 22.62 -11.96
CA ILE A 161 -16.10 22.45 -11.32
C ILE A 161 -17.22 22.87 -12.27
N ASP A 162 -17.03 23.96 -13.01
CA ASP A 162 -18.01 24.43 -13.99
C ASP A 162 -18.27 23.42 -15.13
N LYS A 163 -17.28 22.55 -15.41
CA LYS A 163 -17.33 21.43 -16.35
C LYS A 163 -17.73 20.11 -15.73
N ALA A 164 -17.94 20.08 -14.40
CA ALA A 164 -18.19 18.85 -13.69
C ALA A 164 -19.57 18.24 -14.01
N LYS A 165 -19.64 16.94 -13.96
CA LYS A 165 -20.91 16.23 -14.04
C LYS A 165 -21.62 16.31 -12.70
N THR A 166 -22.79 16.94 -12.67
CA THR A 166 -23.70 16.96 -11.52
C THR A 166 -24.85 16.00 -11.77
N THR A 167 -25.16 15.15 -10.80
CA THR A 167 -26.32 14.26 -10.81
C THR A 167 -27.07 14.36 -9.48
N VAL A 168 -28.37 14.12 -9.52
CA VAL A 168 -29.16 13.83 -8.33
C VAL A 168 -29.42 12.33 -8.38
N ASP A 169 -28.88 11.61 -7.41
CA ASP A 169 -29.00 10.18 -7.27
C ASP A 169 -29.86 9.87 -6.03
N GLN A 170 -30.40 8.67 -5.93
CA GLN A 170 -31.25 8.21 -4.83
C GLN A 170 -30.80 6.85 -4.35
N ASP A 171 -30.83 6.65 -3.02
CA ASP A 171 -30.72 5.34 -2.36
C ASP A 171 -31.89 5.16 -1.36
N SER A 172 -31.90 4.09 -0.57
CA SER A 172 -32.99 3.86 0.40
C SER A 172 -33.06 4.91 1.52
N LYS A 173 -31.99 5.68 1.72
CA LYS A 173 -31.90 6.76 2.73
C LYS A 173 -32.36 8.12 2.20
N GLY A 174 -32.68 8.23 0.89
CA GLY A 174 -33.16 9.44 0.27
C GLY A 174 -32.29 9.92 -0.91
N GLU A 175 -32.55 11.13 -1.36
CA GLU A 175 -31.84 11.76 -2.46
C GLU A 175 -30.52 12.38 -1.99
N TYR A 176 -29.55 12.44 -2.91
CA TYR A 176 -28.30 13.18 -2.72
C TYR A 176 -27.80 13.79 -4.02
N VAL A 177 -27.19 14.96 -3.90
CA VAL A 177 -26.51 15.63 -5.02
C VAL A 177 -25.08 15.12 -5.09
N LYS A 178 -24.65 14.70 -6.27
CA LYS A 178 -23.30 14.22 -6.54
C LYS A 178 -22.65 15.04 -7.65
N VAL A 179 -21.44 15.53 -7.37
CA VAL A 179 -20.61 16.26 -8.34
C VAL A 179 -19.27 15.53 -8.49
N THR A 180 -18.93 15.20 -9.73
CA THR A 180 -17.66 14.52 -10.05
C THR A 180 -16.82 15.40 -10.95
N VAL A 181 -15.62 15.72 -10.48
CA VAL A 181 -14.61 16.52 -11.18
C VAL A 181 -13.49 15.61 -11.66
N LYS A 182 -13.18 15.68 -12.95
CA LYS A 182 -11.98 15.04 -13.51
C LYS A 182 -10.77 15.94 -13.29
N LEU A 183 -9.75 15.44 -12.59
CA LEU A 183 -8.50 16.17 -12.44
C LEU A 183 -7.69 16.17 -13.74
N PRO A 184 -6.88 17.20 -14.01
CA PRO A 184 -6.03 17.26 -15.20
C PRO A 184 -4.94 16.18 -15.13
N GLU A 185 -4.41 15.75 -16.29
CA GLU A 185 -3.35 14.73 -16.34
C GLU A 185 -2.08 15.15 -15.57
N LYS A 186 -1.81 16.45 -15.44
CA LYS A 186 -0.73 16.96 -14.60
C LYS A 186 -0.87 16.58 -13.11
N ALA A 187 -2.07 16.22 -12.62
CA ALA A 187 -2.25 15.73 -11.27
C ALA A 187 -1.63 14.31 -11.12
N LYS A 188 -1.79 13.44 -12.12
CA LYS A 188 -1.12 12.12 -12.12
C LYS A 188 0.40 12.26 -12.18
N SER A 189 0.92 13.07 -13.12
CA SER A 189 2.36 13.31 -13.21
C SER A 189 2.90 14.00 -11.95
N GLY A 190 2.15 14.90 -11.34
CA GLY A 190 2.48 15.55 -10.09
C GLY A 190 2.61 14.54 -8.93
N ARG A 191 1.67 13.57 -8.82
CA ARG A 191 1.77 12.49 -7.83
C ARG A 191 3.05 11.65 -8.00
N VAL A 192 3.44 11.36 -9.24
CA VAL A 192 4.71 10.67 -9.50
C VAL A 192 5.89 11.58 -9.13
N SER A 193 5.87 12.84 -9.60
CA SER A 193 6.99 13.78 -9.45
C SER A 193 7.32 14.08 -7.98
N GLN A 194 6.31 14.20 -7.11
CA GLN A 194 6.57 14.51 -5.69
C GLN A 194 7.32 13.38 -4.96
N PHE A 195 7.25 12.13 -5.44
CA PHE A 195 7.96 10.99 -4.86
C PHE A 195 9.28 10.66 -5.57
N MET A 196 9.53 11.26 -6.74
CA MET A 196 10.70 10.95 -7.56
C MET A 196 12.05 11.14 -6.82
N PRO A 197 12.26 12.18 -5.98
CA PRO A 197 13.51 12.32 -5.22
C PRO A 197 13.79 11.11 -4.32
N ALA A 198 12.78 10.64 -3.56
CA ALA A 198 12.90 9.46 -2.70
C ALA A 198 13.12 8.17 -3.51
N VAL A 199 12.38 8.00 -4.62
CA VAL A 199 12.57 6.86 -5.53
C VAL A 199 13.99 6.81 -6.07
N LYS A 200 14.53 7.92 -6.59
CA LYS A 200 15.91 7.98 -7.10
C LYS A 200 16.94 7.68 -6.02
N LYS A 201 16.78 8.24 -4.81
CA LYS A 201 17.66 8.02 -3.66
C LYS A 201 17.71 6.53 -3.29
N TYR A 202 16.56 5.94 -3.00
CA TYR A 202 16.49 4.58 -2.47
C TYR A 202 16.67 3.49 -3.55
N SER A 203 16.30 3.77 -4.80
CA SER A 203 16.64 2.87 -5.91
C SER A 203 18.15 2.72 -6.09
N ARG A 204 18.92 3.80 -5.95
CA ARG A 204 20.39 3.77 -5.98
C ARG A 204 20.96 3.04 -4.78
N GLU A 205 20.49 3.37 -3.58
CA GLU A 205 20.95 2.77 -2.30
C GLU A 205 20.78 1.25 -2.31
N PHE A 206 19.60 0.77 -2.71
CA PHE A 206 19.26 -0.65 -2.69
C PHE A 206 19.48 -1.37 -4.03
N LYS A 207 20.06 -0.70 -5.04
CA LYS A 207 20.36 -1.27 -6.36
C LYS A 207 19.15 -1.91 -7.03
N VAL A 208 18.01 -1.23 -6.99
CA VAL A 208 16.76 -1.62 -7.65
C VAL A 208 16.43 -0.66 -8.79
N ASP A 209 15.72 -1.15 -9.80
CA ASP A 209 15.32 -0.33 -10.95
C ASP A 209 14.23 0.69 -10.52
N PRO A 210 14.47 2.02 -10.68
CA PRO A 210 13.47 3.03 -10.33
C PRO A 210 12.16 2.87 -11.11
N ALA A 211 12.18 2.40 -12.35
CA ALA A 211 10.97 2.13 -13.12
C ALA A 211 10.16 0.98 -12.51
N LEU A 212 10.82 -0.05 -11.98
CA LEU A 212 10.16 -1.12 -11.24
C LEU A 212 9.54 -0.59 -9.93
N VAL A 213 10.25 0.26 -9.18
CA VAL A 213 9.72 0.87 -7.94
C VAL A 213 8.44 1.66 -8.25
N LEU A 214 8.45 2.51 -9.28
CA LEU A 214 7.29 3.30 -9.69
C LEU A 214 6.14 2.41 -10.18
N ALA A 215 6.41 1.33 -10.91
CA ALA A 215 5.40 0.38 -11.34
C ALA A 215 4.74 -0.38 -10.18
N VAL A 216 5.52 -0.71 -9.15
CA VAL A 216 5.01 -1.28 -7.90
C VAL A 216 4.13 -0.26 -7.18
N MET A 217 4.59 0.98 -6.97
CA MET A 217 3.78 2.06 -6.36
C MET A 217 2.47 2.29 -7.12
N HIS A 218 2.53 2.30 -8.46
CA HIS A 218 1.33 2.43 -9.30
C HIS A 218 0.36 1.27 -9.08
N THR A 219 0.87 0.03 -8.97
CA THR A 219 0.02 -1.15 -8.79
C THR A 219 -0.55 -1.25 -7.38
N GLU A 220 0.22 -0.87 -6.36
CA GLU A 220 -0.15 -0.98 -4.95
C GLU A 220 -1.11 0.13 -4.51
N SER A 221 -0.92 1.35 -4.98
CA SER A 221 -1.62 2.51 -4.41
C SER A 221 -2.09 3.57 -5.41
N HIS A 222 -1.75 3.45 -6.69
CA HIS A 222 -1.91 4.55 -7.65
C HIS A 222 -1.31 5.88 -7.15
N PHE A 223 -0.20 5.77 -6.37
CA PHE A 223 0.48 6.89 -5.71
C PHE A 223 -0.36 7.58 -4.61
N ASN A 224 -1.31 6.89 -4.01
CA ASN A 224 -2.03 7.35 -2.83
C ASN A 224 -1.11 7.25 -1.60
N PRO A 225 -0.71 8.35 -0.96
CA PRO A 225 0.16 8.30 0.23
C PRO A 225 -0.53 7.68 1.45
N LEU A 226 -1.86 7.68 1.48
CA LEU A 226 -2.68 7.15 2.55
C LEU A 226 -3.28 5.78 2.24
N ALA A 227 -2.73 5.09 1.23
CA ALA A 227 -3.20 3.78 0.84
C ALA A 227 -3.17 2.79 2.00
N GLN A 228 -4.28 2.13 2.21
CA GLN A 228 -4.44 1.13 3.26
C GLN A 228 -5.33 -0.01 2.77
N SER A 229 -4.92 -1.24 3.03
CA SER A 229 -5.73 -2.42 2.72
C SER A 229 -6.42 -2.96 3.98
N HIS A 230 -7.48 -3.77 3.78
CA HIS A 230 -8.15 -4.50 4.87
C HIS A 230 -7.23 -5.54 5.56
N ILE A 231 -6.20 -6.01 4.87
CA ILE A 231 -5.07 -6.72 5.47
C ILE A 231 -4.01 -5.65 5.66
N PRO A 232 -3.55 -5.36 6.90
CA PRO A 232 -2.81 -4.14 7.16
C PRO A 232 -1.50 -4.07 6.40
N ALA A 233 -1.58 -3.50 5.20
CA ALA A 233 -0.50 -3.03 4.37
C ALA A 233 -0.66 -1.51 4.22
N PHE A 234 0.44 -0.77 4.31
CA PHE A 234 0.42 0.67 4.50
C PHE A 234 1.23 1.43 3.45
N GLY A 235 0.68 2.56 3.03
CA GLY A 235 1.33 3.59 2.24
C GLY A 235 1.57 3.21 0.78
N LEU A 236 2.38 4.01 0.12
CA LEU A 236 2.62 3.99 -1.33
C LEU A 236 2.97 2.62 -1.92
N MET A 237 3.73 1.81 -1.18
CA MET A 237 4.21 0.50 -1.60
C MET A 237 3.58 -0.65 -0.80
N GLN A 238 2.49 -0.38 -0.06
CA GLN A 238 1.70 -1.36 0.70
C GLN A 238 2.57 -2.35 1.51
N ILE A 239 3.40 -1.79 2.38
CA ILE A 239 4.29 -2.59 3.23
C ILE A 239 3.50 -3.25 4.36
N VAL A 240 3.58 -4.57 4.45
CA VAL A 240 3.03 -5.35 5.58
C VAL A 240 4.06 -5.39 6.72
N PRO A 241 3.74 -4.84 7.91
CA PRO A 241 4.70 -4.71 9.01
C PRO A 241 5.38 -6.01 9.43
N ASN A 242 4.60 -7.08 9.66
CA ASN A 242 5.11 -8.35 10.19
C ASN A 242 5.78 -9.28 9.17
N SER A 243 5.88 -8.87 7.91
CA SER A 243 6.57 -9.63 6.86
C SER A 243 7.65 -8.78 6.20
N ALA A 244 7.34 -8.10 5.10
CA ALA A 244 8.27 -7.21 4.40
C ALA A 244 8.88 -6.15 5.34
N GLY A 245 8.07 -5.56 6.22
CA GLY A 245 8.53 -4.55 7.19
C GLY A 245 9.61 -5.10 8.12
N LYS A 246 9.41 -6.27 8.73
CA LYS A 246 10.43 -6.92 9.59
C LYS A 246 11.70 -7.27 8.83
N ASP A 247 11.60 -7.85 7.64
CA ASP A 247 12.76 -8.18 6.83
C ASP A 247 13.62 -6.94 6.53
N VAL A 248 12.95 -5.82 6.25
CA VAL A 248 13.61 -4.53 6.00
C VAL A 248 14.23 -3.98 7.30
N GLN A 249 13.54 -4.04 8.43
CA GLN A 249 14.10 -3.60 9.72
C GLN A 249 15.37 -4.39 10.10
N ARG A 250 15.38 -5.70 9.83
CA ARG A 250 16.59 -6.53 10.00
C ARG A 250 17.71 -6.10 9.05
N LEU A 251 17.39 -5.74 7.81
CA LEU A 251 18.39 -5.31 6.83
C LEU A 251 19.00 -3.96 7.22
N ILE A 252 18.16 -2.94 7.47
CA ILE A 252 18.57 -1.55 7.64
C ILE A 252 19.05 -1.28 9.07
N HIS A 253 18.26 -1.70 10.07
CA HIS A 253 18.47 -1.32 11.47
C HIS A 253 19.02 -2.45 12.35
N LYS A 254 19.24 -3.65 11.79
CA LYS A 254 19.65 -4.84 12.54
C LYS A 254 18.70 -5.18 13.70
N ARG A 255 17.44 -4.82 13.58
CA ARG A 255 16.39 -5.01 14.59
C ARG A 255 15.33 -5.97 14.07
N ASP A 256 14.90 -6.91 14.92
CA ASP A 256 13.78 -7.82 14.61
C ASP A 256 12.47 -7.25 15.13
N LYS A 257 12.20 -5.99 14.77
CA LYS A 257 10.99 -5.25 15.18
C LYS A 257 10.21 -4.81 13.93
N ALA A 258 8.88 -5.05 13.93
CA ALA A 258 8.02 -4.53 12.87
C ALA A 258 7.97 -2.99 12.92
N PRO A 259 7.97 -2.29 11.78
CA PRO A 259 7.71 -0.85 11.75
C PRO A 259 6.26 -0.58 12.14
N SER A 260 6.00 0.55 12.80
CA SER A 260 4.63 0.97 13.11
C SER A 260 3.90 1.43 11.83
N SER A 261 2.57 1.41 11.88
CA SER A 261 1.74 1.97 10.80
C SER A 261 2.04 3.46 10.56
N SER A 262 2.25 4.23 11.63
CA SER A 262 2.61 5.65 11.54
C SER A 262 3.94 5.88 10.80
N MET A 263 4.94 5.01 10.97
CA MET A 263 6.17 5.06 10.17
C MET A 263 5.88 4.77 8.70
N LEU A 264 5.05 3.77 8.41
CA LEU A 264 4.78 3.32 7.04
C LEU A 264 3.86 4.25 6.25
N PHE A 265 3.14 5.16 6.89
CA PHE A 265 2.45 6.25 6.21
C PHE A 265 3.38 7.41 5.82
N ASN A 266 4.61 7.49 6.37
CA ASN A 266 5.59 8.43 5.89
C ASN A 266 6.07 8.00 4.49
N PRO A 267 5.90 8.82 3.44
CA PRO A 267 6.24 8.45 2.06
C PRO A 267 7.70 8.09 1.86
N ASP A 268 8.62 8.84 2.47
CA ASP A 268 10.07 8.62 2.35
C ASP A 268 10.45 7.28 2.98
N ILE A 269 9.97 6.99 4.19
CA ILE A 269 10.20 5.71 4.89
C ILE A 269 9.53 4.55 4.13
N ASN A 270 8.34 4.75 3.60
CA ASN A 270 7.62 3.71 2.87
C ASN A 270 8.35 3.31 1.59
N ILE A 271 8.82 4.29 0.80
CA ILE A 271 9.60 4.05 -0.42
C ILE A 271 10.94 3.39 -0.07
N GLN A 272 11.62 3.81 1.01
CA GLN A 272 12.83 3.15 1.51
C GLN A 272 12.55 1.66 1.79
N HIS A 273 11.48 1.35 2.53
CA HIS A 273 11.10 -0.02 2.85
C HIS A 273 10.77 -0.84 1.60
N GLY A 274 10.04 -0.27 0.66
CA GLY A 274 9.71 -0.95 -0.61
C GLY A 274 10.95 -1.27 -1.44
N CYS A 275 11.86 -0.31 -1.61
CA CYS A 275 13.14 -0.52 -2.31
C CYS A 275 14.01 -1.57 -1.61
N ALA A 276 14.11 -1.50 -0.28
CA ALA A 276 14.87 -2.47 0.51
C ALA A 276 14.25 -3.88 0.42
N TYR A 277 12.94 -4.01 0.40
CA TYR A 277 12.28 -5.30 0.24
C TYR A 277 12.47 -5.88 -1.16
N LEU A 278 12.37 -5.07 -2.21
CA LEU A 278 12.74 -5.48 -3.58
C LEU A 278 14.19 -5.96 -3.66
N HIS A 279 15.11 -5.28 -2.97
CA HIS A 279 16.50 -5.72 -2.84
C HIS A 279 16.62 -7.09 -2.16
N ILE A 280 15.93 -7.29 -1.03
CA ILE A 280 15.92 -8.59 -0.30
C ILE A 280 15.41 -9.70 -1.21
N LEU A 281 14.31 -9.47 -1.93
CA LEU A 281 13.76 -10.45 -2.86
C LEU A 281 14.75 -10.78 -3.97
N ASN A 282 15.35 -9.77 -4.61
CA ASN A 282 16.22 -9.95 -5.77
C ASN A 282 17.58 -10.57 -5.41
N TYR A 283 18.20 -10.10 -4.31
CA TYR A 283 19.60 -10.44 -4.01
C TYR A 283 19.78 -11.47 -2.89
N ARG A 284 18.70 -11.80 -2.14
CA ARG A 284 18.74 -12.83 -1.10
C ARG A 284 17.85 -14.00 -1.45
N TYR A 285 16.54 -13.81 -1.52
CA TYR A 285 15.58 -14.90 -1.66
C TYR A 285 15.62 -15.56 -3.04
N LEU A 286 15.75 -14.77 -4.11
CA LEU A 286 15.70 -15.25 -5.49
C LEU A 286 17.07 -15.27 -6.18
N LYS A 287 18.17 -15.11 -5.45
CA LYS A 287 19.54 -15.01 -5.99
C LYS A 287 19.96 -16.23 -6.84
N ALA A 288 19.37 -17.40 -6.59
CA ALA A 288 19.66 -18.62 -7.33
C ALA A 288 19.11 -18.61 -8.78
N ILE A 289 18.20 -17.69 -9.12
CA ILE A 289 17.70 -17.47 -10.48
C ILE A 289 18.75 -16.64 -11.23
N LYS A 290 19.40 -17.21 -12.24
CA LYS A 290 20.56 -16.61 -12.91
C LYS A 290 20.17 -15.50 -13.89
N ASN A 291 19.14 -15.73 -14.72
CA ASN A 291 18.67 -14.74 -15.68
C ASN A 291 18.02 -13.57 -14.95
N LYS A 292 18.48 -12.33 -15.23
CA LYS A 292 18.02 -11.11 -14.55
C LYS A 292 16.54 -10.84 -14.78
N GLN A 293 16.04 -11.00 -15.99
CA GLN A 293 14.65 -10.73 -16.35
C GLN A 293 13.71 -11.79 -15.74
N SER A 294 14.08 -13.09 -15.81
CA SER A 294 13.34 -14.16 -15.11
C SER A 294 13.27 -13.91 -13.60
N ARG A 295 14.39 -13.47 -13.01
CA ARG A 295 14.45 -13.14 -11.57
C ARG A 295 13.58 -11.93 -11.25
N GLU A 296 13.54 -10.90 -12.11
CA GLU A 296 12.65 -9.75 -11.94
C GLU A 296 11.18 -10.15 -11.98
N HIS A 297 10.74 -10.98 -12.93
CA HIS A 297 9.37 -11.49 -12.95
C HIS A 297 9.01 -12.26 -11.68
N CYS A 298 9.95 -13.08 -11.17
CA CYS A 298 9.78 -13.78 -9.91
C CYS A 298 9.79 -12.81 -8.70
N CYS A 299 10.60 -11.75 -8.75
CA CYS A 299 10.64 -10.69 -7.72
C CYS A 299 9.32 -9.93 -7.65
N ILE A 300 8.75 -9.56 -8.80
CA ILE A 300 7.43 -8.94 -8.90
C ILE A 300 6.36 -9.84 -8.27
N ALA A 301 6.33 -11.11 -8.63
CA ALA A 301 5.39 -12.07 -8.06
C ALA A 301 5.60 -12.24 -6.55
N ALA A 302 6.87 -12.33 -6.10
CA ALA A 302 7.22 -12.52 -4.70
C ALA A 302 6.89 -11.31 -3.83
N TYR A 303 6.91 -10.10 -4.39
CA TYR A 303 6.51 -8.89 -3.67
C TYR A 303 5.08 -8.98 -3.15
N ASN A 304 4.16 -9.43 -3.99
CA ASN A 304 2.74 -9.59 -3.62
C ASN A 304 2.47 -10.87 -2.80
N THR A 305 3.04 -12.02 -3.21
CA THR A 305 2.62 -13.31 -2.64
C THR A 305 3.71 -14.05 -1.85
N GLY A 306 4.94 -13.52 -1.82
CA GLY A 306 6.09 -14.13 -1.15
C GLY A 306 6.84 -15.14 -2.03
N ALA A 307 8.16 -15.25 -1.82
CA ALA A 307 9.05 -16.13 -2.60
C ALA A 307 8.69 -17.62 -2.51
N GLY A 308 8.13 -18.06 -1.37
CA GLY A 308 7.64 -19.44 -1.20
C GLY A 308 6.49 -19.81 -2.12
N ASN A 309 5.55 -18.88 -2.35
CA ASN A 309 4.44 -19.11 -3.29
C ASN A 309 4.91 -19.07 -4.75
N VAL A 310 5.93 -18.25 -5.06
CA VAL A 310 6.60 -18.29 -6.36
C VAL A 310 7.21 -19.69 -6.57
N ALA A 311 7.98 -20.21 -5.61
CA ALA A 311 8.56 -21.55 -5.71
C ALA A 311 7.50 -22.64 -5.89
N ARG A 312 6.38 -22.53 -5.15
CA ARG A 312 5.26 -23.47 -5.25
C ARG A 312 4.63 -23.50 -6.65
N ALA A 313 4.57 -22.37 -7.34
CA ALA A 313 4.06 -22.31 -8.70
C ALA A 313 4.84 -23.17 -9.69
N PHE A 314 6.15 -23.37 -9.46
CA PHE A 314 7.03 -24.18 -10.32
C PHE A 314 7.21 -25.63 -9.85
N THR A 315 7.06 -25.90 -8.55
CA THR A 315 7.46 -27.19 -7.96
C THR A 315 6.40 -27.86 -7.08
N GLY A 316 5.28 -27.18 -6.82
CA GLY A 316 4.32 -27.60 -5.80
C GLY A 316 4.81 -27.40 -4.34
N LYS A 317 6.10 -27.04 -4.14
CA LYS A 317 6.74 -26.87 -2.82
C LYS A 317 7.33 -25.46 -2.69
N THR A 318 7.57 -25.01 -1.44
CA THR A 318 8.03 -23.64 -1.14
C THR A 318 9.54 -23.44 -1.24
N ASN A 319 10.32 -24.45 -1.68
CA ASN A 319 11.77 -24.38 -1.78
C ASN A 319 12.21 -23.59 -3.02
N VAL A 320 12.72 -22.39 -2.80
CA VAL A 320 13.16 -21.47 -3.85
C VAL A 320 14.34 -22.00 -4.65
N ASN A 321 15.29 -22.70 -3.99
CA ASN A 321 16.47 -23.23 -4.68
C ASN A 321 16.08 -24.37 -5.64
N THR A 322 15.10 -25.20 -5.27
CA THR A 322 14.56 -26.23 -6.17
C THR A 322 13.84 -25.59 -7.37
N ALA A 323 13.01 -24.56 -7.11
CA ALA A 323 12.32 -23.84 -8.16
C ALA A 323 13.30 -23.14 -9.12
N ALA A 324 14.39 -22.57 -8.62
CA ALA A 324 15.42 -21.91 -9.42
C ALA A 324 16.06 -22.85 -10.46
N LYS A 325 16.20 -24.16 -10.15
CA LYS A 325 16.72 -25.15 -11.11
C LYS A 325 15.81 -25.31 -12.33
N ILE A 326 14.49 -25.20 -12.14
CA ILE A 326 13.50 -25.26 -13.22
C ILE A 326 13.51 -23.92 -13.96
N ILE A 327 13.39 -22.80 -13.23
CA ILE A 327 13.33 -21.45 -13.78
C ILE A 327 14.56 -21.14 -14.66
N ASN A 328 15.74 -21.58 -14.25
CA ASN A 328 16.99 -21.36 -15.01
C ASN A 328 17.07 -22.10 -16.35
N ARG A 329 16.14 -23.02 -16.63
CA ARG A 329 16.01 -23.72 -17.91
C ARG A 329 14.98 -23.09 -18.84
N MET A 330 14.24 -22.09 -18.33
CA MET A 330 13.17 -21.40 -19.05
C MET A 330 13.66 -20.04 -19.57
N SER A 331 13.12 -19.61 -20.69
CA SER A 331 13.25 -18.23 -21.15
C SER A 331 12.48 -17.27 -20.23
N PRO A 332 12.81 -15.98 -20.20
CA PRO A 332 12.07 -14.99 -19.40
C PRO A 332 10.56 -14.97 -19.72
N ASP A 333 10.19 -15.10 -20.99
CA ASP A 333 8.79 -15.10 -21.42
C ASP A 333 8.03 -16.36 -20.94
N GLU A 334 8.71 -17.51 -20.93
CA GLU A 334 8.14 -18.74 -20.35
C GLU A 334 7.94 -18.59 -18.86
N VAL A 335 8.89 -18.01 -18.12
CA VAL A 335 8.77 -17.72 -16.70
C VAL A 335 7.58 -16.78 -16.42
N TYR A 336 7.46 -15.70 -17.18
CA TYR A 336 6.34 -14.78 -17.08
C TYR A 336 5.00 -15.47 -17.30
N ARG A 337 4.85 -16.22 -18.41
CA ARG A 337 3.63 -16.97 -18.73
C ARG A 337 3.31 -18.02 -17.66
N HIS A 338 4.32 -18.71 -17.14
CA HIS A 338 4.16 -19.71 -16.09
C HIS A 338 3.64 -19.10 -14.80
N LEU A 339 4.19 -17.96 -14.34
CA LEU A 339 3.71 -17.23 -13.16
C LEU A 339 2.26 -16.78 -13.35
N ARG A 340 1.94 -16.21 -14.54
CA ARG A 340 0.59 -15.77 -14.89
C ARG A 340 -0.45 -16.91 -14.88
N LYS A 341 -0.05 -18.13 -15.15
CA LYS A 341 -0.94 -19.30 -15.18
C LYS A 341 -1.01 -20.04 -13.84
N ASN A 342 0.14 -20.21 -13.16
CA ASN A 342 0.28 -21.20 -12.09
C ASN A 342 0.40 -20.60 -10.66
N LEU A 343 0.49 -19.27 -10.50
CA LEU A 343 0.37 -18.69 -9.18
C LEU A 343 -1.01 -18.99 -8.58
N LYS A 344 -1.02 -19.44 -7.33
CA LYS A 344 -2.22 -19.93 -6.64
C LYS A 344 -3.35 -18.89 -6.61
N TYR A 345 -3.02 -17.63 -6.32
CA TYR A 345 -3.99 -16.57 -6.13
C TYR A 345 -4.17 -15.74 -7.41
N GLU A 346 -5.41 -15.49 -7.78
CA GLU A 346 -5.73 -14.66 -8.96
C GLU A 346 -5.17 -13.24 -8.82
N GLU A 347 -5.24 -12.69 -7.63
CA GLU A 347 -4.64 -11.39 -7.30
C GLU A 347 -3.16 -11.34 -7.68
N ALA A 348 -2.38 -12.36 -7.28
CA ALA A 348 -0.95 -12.43 -7.62
C ALA A 348 -0.69 -12.57 -9.13
N ARG A 349 -1.54 -13.32 -9.85
CA ARG A 349 -1.48 -13.40 -11.31
C ARG A 349 -1.75 -12.03 -11.96
N ASN A 350 -2.76 -11.32 -11.48
CA ASN A 350 -3.11 -9.98 -11.97
C ASN A 350 -2.04 -8.95 -11.58
N TYR A 351 -1.44 -9.07 -10.41
CA TYR A 351 -0.35 -8.23 -9.95
C TYR A 351 0.86 -8.29 -10.91
N VAL A 352 1.33 -9.49 -11.24
CA VAL A 352 2.41 -9.70 -12.21
C VAL A 352 2.10 -9.01 -13.54
N ARG A 353 0.86 -9.11 -14.03
CA ARG A 353 0.44 -8.42 -15.26
C ARG A 353 0.49 -6.91 -15.12
N LYS A 354 -0.07 -6.36 -14.04
CA LYS A 354 -0.17 -4.91 -13.83
C LYS A 354 1.21 -4.27 -13.73
N VAL A 355 2.11 -4.82 -12.91
CA VAL A 355 3.48 -4.28 -12.76
C VAL A 355 4.23 -4.32 -14.09
N ASN A 356 4.18 -5.44 -14.83
CA ASN A 356 4.83 -5.53 -16.14
C ASN A 356 4.20 -4.59 -17.18
N LYS A 357 2.90 -4.29 -17.09
CA LYS A 357 2.22 -3.29 -17.94
C LYS A 357 2.66 -1.86 -17.61
N TYR A 358 2.83 -1.55 -16.32
CA TYR A 358 3.13 -0.18 -15.88
C TYR A 358 4.61 0.17 -15.96
N LYS A 359 5.51 -0.80 -15.80
CA LYS A 359 6.96 -0.52 -15.80
C LYS A 359 7.45 0.25 -17.02
N PRO A 360 7.05 -0.09 -18.27
CA PRO A 360 7.46 0.67 -19.46
C PRO A 360 7.08 2.15 -19.44
N LEU A 361 6.02 2.53 -18.70
CA LEU A 361 5.58 3.92 -18.59
C LEU A 361 6.59 4.81 -17.83
N TYR A 362 7.53 4.19 -17.11
CA TYR A 362 8.52 4.84 -16.25
C TYR A 362 9.97 4.62 -16.70
N MET A 363 10.17 4.03 -17.88
CA MET A 363 11.51 3.73 -18.41
C MET A 363 12.10 4.88 -19.25
N ALA A 364 11.46 6.06 -19.27
CA ALA A 364 11.90 7.25 -20.01
C ALA A 364 13.07 7.97 -19.32
#